data_35732bd9929abf667591698648dbce38
#
_entry.id   35732bd9929abf667591698648dbce38
#
_cell.length_a   1.000
_cell.length_b   1.000
_cell.length_c   1.000
_cell.angle_alpha   90.00
_cell.angle_beta   90.00
_cell.angle_gamma   90.00
#
_symmetry.space_group_name_H-M   'P 1'
#
loop_
_entity.id
_entity.type
_entity.pdbx_description
1 polymer ?
#
loop_
_entity_poly.entity_id
_entity_poly.type
_entity_poly.pdbx_seq_one_letter_code
_entity_poly.pdbx_strand_id
1 'polypeptide(L)'
;MGHEVIAAGWRGVQIDELARERALSALRGARWVFAGPGSPTYALRAWRDTALPGVLRETVSAGGTIVFASAAALTLGSHTVPVYEIYKAGLTPYWEPGLDLIAELTGLPAVVIPHYDNAEGGHHDTRFCYLGERRLATLEAELPEEAFVLGVDEHTAVILDLDAATVSVLGSGGLTIRRRGDSTVHPGGTELDLADLARLAAPDLAQPNSVGSLTNPPSAVVQSGGSVANRRSGAATDSGPVSLRAAADECRNRFSTALVGRDLDSAVTAALDLEQAVSDWASDTLSSDDGDHARGLLRSMIVELGELARTGAADPADVIRPYVDLLITLRSRARDGKNFAASDEIRDVLAAAGVDLRDTPNGPTWSLARPE
;
A
#
# COMPACT_ATOMS: atom_id res chain seq x y z
N MET A 1 -24.58 22.91 -18.92
CA MET A 1 -23.36 23.38 -19.61
C MET A 1 -22.33 22.25 -19.48
N GLY A 2 -21.75 21.79 -20.61
CA GLY A 2 -20.69 20.77 -20.55
C GLY A 2 -19.36 21.45 -20.26
N HIS A 3 -18.57 20.86 -19.35
CA HIS A 3 -17.18 21.29 -19.12
C HIS A 3 -16.27 20.45 -20.00
N GLU A 4 -15.32 21.09 -20.68
CA GLU A 4 -14.26 20.40 -21.40
C GLU A 4 -13.20 19.95 -20.39
N VAL A 5 -12.85 18.66 -20.38
CA VAL A 5 -11.81 18.08 -19.56
C VAL A 5 -10.62 17.73 -20.44
N ILE A 6 -9.47 18.33 -20.14
CA ILE A 6 -8.21 18.11 -20.84
C ILE A 6 -7.26 17.36 -19.93
N ALA A 7 -6.74 16.21 -20.38
CA ALA A 7 -5.69 15.50 -19.67
C ALA A 7 -4.33 16.12 -20.02
N ALA A 8 -3.72 16.83 -19.06
CA ALA A 8 -2.34 17.29 -19.17
C ALA A 8 -1.40 16.11 -18.86
N GLY A 9 -1.02 15.36 -19.92
CA GLY A 9 -0.15 14.20 -19.78
C GLY A 9 1.31 14.61 -19.54
N TRP A 10 1.82 14.28 -18.35
CA TRP A 10 3.21 14.51 -17.97
C TRP A 10 3.84 13.17 -17.58
N ARG A 11 4.53 12.53 -18.54
CA ARG A 11 5.13 11.20 -18.31
C ARG A 11 6.64 11.28 -18.28
N GLY A 12 7.22 11.14 -17.08
CA GLY A 12 8.65 10.97 -16.87
C GLY A 12 9.49 12.24 -16.99
N VAL A 13 10.78 12.09 -16.69
CA VAL A 13 11.78 13.17 -16.76
C VAL A 13 12.13 13.52 -18.21
N GLN A 14 11.92 12.59 -19.14
CA GLN A 14 12.15 12.77 -20.59
C GLN A 14 10.82 12.91 -21.33
N ILE A 15 10.12 14.01 -21.10
CA ILE A 15 8.98 14.36 -21.95
C ILE A 15 9.48 15.17 -23.16
N ASP A 16 8.91 14.92 -24.33
CA ASP A 16 9.09 15.78 -25.49
C ASP A 16 8.72 17.22 -25.13
N GLU A 17 9.59 18.17 -25.46
CA GLU A 17 9.43 19.58 -25.12
C GLU A 17 8.11 20.16 -25.65
N LEU A 18 7.71 19.76 -26.85
CA LEU A 18 6.43 20.18 -27.44
C LEU A 18 5.23 19.62 -26.63
N ALA A 19 5.31 18.39 -26.15
CA ALA A 19 4.26 17.82 -25.31
C ALA A 19 4.19 18.52 -23.94
N ARG A 20 5.32 18.92 -23.39
CA ARG A 20 5.41 19.72 -22.16
C ARG A 20 4.76 21.08 -22.34
N GLU A 21 5.11 21.80 -23.40
CA GLU A 21 4.54 23.14 -23.68
C GLU A 21 3.03 23.05 -23.93
N ARG A 22 2.54 22.03 -24.61
CA ARG A 22 1.10 21.81 -24.80
C ARG A 22 0.39 21.59 -23.46
N ALA A 23 0.97 20.78 -22.55
CA ALA A 23 0.42 20.55 -21.23
C ALA A 23 0.40 21.85 -20.39
N LEU A 24 1.49 22.61 -20.38
CA LEU A 24 1.56 23.91 -19.69
C LEU A 24 0.56 24.91 -20.27
N SER A 25 0.40 24.97 -21.59
CA SER A 25 -0.57 25.84 -22.24
C SER A 25 -2.02 25.48 -21.86
N ALA A 26 -2.33 24.18 -21.78
CA ALA A 26 -3.64 23.72 -21.33
C ALA A 26 -3.90 24.12 -19.86
N LEU A 27 -2.88 23.97 -18.98
CA LEU A 27 -2.98 24.35 -17.56
C LEU A 27 -3.15 25.87 -17.38
N ARG A 28 -2.43 26.70 -18.14
CA ARG A 28 -2.60 28.19 -18.08
C ARG A 28 -4.02 28.64 -18.46
N GLY A 29 -4.70 27.87 -19.32
CA GLY A 29 -6.09 28.13 -19.70
C GLY A 29 -7.14 27.54 -18.77
N ALA A 30 -6.72 26.70 -17.82
CA ALA A 30 -7.64 25.99 -16.95
C ALA A 30 -8.07 26.87 -15.75
N ARG A 31 -9.37 26.82 -15.43
CA ARG A 31 -9.90 27.43 -14.21
C ARG A 31 -9.98 26.43 -13.04
N TRP A 32 -9.79 25.17 -13.33
CA TRP A 32 -9.81 24.10 -12.35
C TRP A 32 -8.79 23.03 -12.76
N VAL A 33 -7.90 22.71 -11.85
CA VAL A 33 -6.82 21.74 -12.07
C VAL A 33 -6.92 20.64 -11.00
N PHE A 34 -6.92 19.38 -11.41
CA PHE A 34 -6.89 18.23 -10.51
C PHE A 34 -5.60 17.44 -10.68
N ALA A 35 -4.94 17.14 -9.56
CA ALA A 35 -3.84 16.18 -9.48
C ALA A 35 -4.16 15.12 -8.42
N GLY A 36 -3.93 13.85 -8.72
CA GLY A 36 -4.45 12.73 -7.95
C GLY A 36 -3.41 11.74 -7.44
N PRO A 37 -3.86 10.49 -7.20
CA PRO A 37 -3.03 9.43 -6.64
C PRO A 37 -1.81 9.09 -7.48
N GLY A 38 -0.80 8.51 -6.85
CA GLY A 38 0.42 8.05 -7.50
C GLY A 38 1.60 8.01 -6.54
N SER A 39 2.81 8.27 -7.02
CA SER A 39 4.01 8.44 -6.19
C SER A 39 4.35 9.92 -6.02
N PRO A 40 4.44 10.43 -4.79
CA PRO A 40 4.82 11.82 -4.54
C PRO A 40 6.22 12.12 -5.05
N THR A 41 7.18 11.23 -4.87
CA THR A 41 8.55 11.37 -5.36
C THR A 41 8.61 11.44 -6.88
N TYR A 42 7.81 10.61 -7.57
CA TYR A 42 7.71 10.67 -9.03
C TYR A 42 7.12 12.01 -9.50
N ALA A 43 6.06 12.46 -8.83
CA ALA A 43 5.42 13.75 -9.13
C ALA A 43 6.41 14.91 -8.94
N LEU A 44 7.15 14.96 -7.83
CA LEU A 44 8.15 15.98 -7.58
C LEU A 44 9.27 16.00 -8.63
N ARG A 45 9.80 14.83 -9.00
CA ARG A 45 10.82 14.73 -10.06
C ARG A 45 10.32 15.22 -11.42
N ALA A 46 9.01 15.05 -11.68
CA ALA A 46 8.40 15.51 -12.92
C ALA A 46 8.03 17.00 -12.90
N TRP A 47 7.76 17.60 -11.74
CA TRP A 47 7.12 18.91 -11.62
C TRP A 47 8.03 19.99 -11.08
N ARG A 48 8.82 19.73 -10.05
CA ARG A 48 9.52 20.75 -9.23
C ARG A 48 10.42 21.68 -10.05
N ASP A 49 11.26 21.10 -10.90
CA ASP A 49 12.26 21.86 -11.67
C ASP A 49 11.73 22.28 -13.05
N THR A 50 10.41 22.56 -13.14
CA THR A 50 9.73 22.96 -14.37
C THR A 50 8.92 24.23 -14.16
N ALA A 51 8.28 24.72 -15.21
CA ALA A 51 7.36 25.86 -15.10
C ALA A 51 6.03 25.53 -14.41
N LEU A 52 5.74 24.24 -14.12
CA LEU A 52 4.46 23.80 -13.56
C LEU A 52 4.10 24.47 -12.22
N PRO A 53 4.97 24.54 -11.19
CA PRO A 53 4.62 25.23 -9.92
C PRO A 53 4.23 26.69 -10.15
N GLY A 54 4.93 27.40 -11.04
CA GLY A 54 4.59 28.77 -11.41
C GLY A 54 3.21 28.88 -12.06
N VAL A 55 2.89 27.98 -13.00
CA VAL A 55 1.57 27.94 -13.67
C VAL A 55 0.45 27.65 -12.67
N LEU A 56 0.66 26.75 -11.70
CA LEU A 56 -0.34 26.46 -10.66
C LEU A 56 -0.62 27.70 -9.78
N ARG A 57 0.43 28.43 -9.37
CA ARG A 57 0.26 29.69 -8.64
C ARG A 57 -0.48 30.74 -9.46
N GLU A 58 -0.12 30.91 -10.71
CA GLU A 58 -0.80 31.83 -11.61
C GLU A 58 -2.29 31.47 -11.76
N THR A 59 -2.61 30.17 -11.87
CA THR A 59 -4.00 29.69 -11.95
C THR A 59 -4.80 30.12 -10.71
N VAL A 60 -4.25 29.90 -9.50
CA VAL A 60 -4.92 30.31 -8.25
C VAL A 60 -5.02 31.81 -8.15
N SER A 61 -3.94 32.56 -8.42
CA SER A 61 -3.94 34.03 -8.37
C SER A 61 -4.90 34.67 -9.38
N ALA A 62 -5.26 33.97 -10.45
CA ALA A 62 -6.26 34.39 -11.42
C ALA A 62 -7.71 33.99 -11.03
N GLY A 63 -7.94 33.52 -9.79
CA GLY A 63 -9.24 33.07 -9.28
C GLY A 63 -9.63 31.65 -9.75
N GLY A 64 -8.67 30.85 -10.20
CA GLY A 64 -8.85 29.43 -10.49
C GLY A 64 -8.70 28.56 -9.24
N THR A 65 -9.02 27.26 -9.37
CA THR A 65 -8.95 26.29 -8.26
C THR A 65 -7.98 25.17 -8.62
N ILE A 66 -7.12 24.80 -7.69
CA ILE A 66 -6.32 23.58 -7.77
C ILE A 66 -6.81 22.58 -6.71
N VAL A 67 -6.94 21.31 -7.08
CA VAL A 67 -7.34 20.21 -6.21
C VAL A 67 -6.28 19.14 -6.26
N PHE A 68 -5.69 18.86 -5.11
CA PHE A 68 -4.64 17.87 -4.97
C PHE A 68 -5.09 16.76 -4.03
N ALA A 69 -5.02 15.51 -4.46
CA ALA A 69 -5.46 14.36 -3.68
C ALA A 69 -4.35 13.32 -3.55
N SER A 70 -4.29 12.66 -2.38
CA SER A 70 -3.37 11.57 -2.10
C SER A 70 -1.90 11.96 -2.37
N ALA A 71 -1.18 11.23 -3.23
CA ALA A 71 0.23 11.51 -3.53
C ALA A 71 0.49 12.95 -4.01
N ALA A 72 -0.42 13.54 -4.78
CA ALA A 72 -0.29 14.92 -5.19
C ALA A 72 -0.40 15.88 -4.00
N ALA A 73 -1.30 15.64 -3.05
CA ALA A 73 -1.46 16.48 -1.87
C ALA A 73 -0.18 16.55 -1.02
N LEU A 74 0.56 15.44 -0.90
CA LEU A 74 1.86 15.41 -0.22
C LEU A 74 2.85 16.43 -0.79
N THR A 75 2.74 16.78 -2.08
CA THR A 75 3.70 17.67 -2.75
C THR A 75 3.47 19.17 -2.48
N LEU A 76 2.32 19.54 -1.89
CA LEU A 76 1.90 20.94 -1.77
C LEU A 76 2.73 21.77 -0.77
N GLY A 77 3.26 21.15 0.27
CA GLY A 77 4.04 21.81 1.31
C GLY A 77 5.50 22.04 0.93
N SER A 78 6.25 22.64 1.83
CA SER A 78 7.71 22.83 1.72
C SER A 78 8.48 21.49 1.77
N HIS A 79 7.92 20.52 2.48
CA HIS A 79 8.48 19.17 2.66
C HIS A 79 7.44 18.13 2.26
N THR A 80 7.91 17.07 1.61
CA THR A 80 7.07 15.96 1.13
C THR A 80 7.56 14.65 1.71
N VAL A 81 6.64 13.81 2.19
CA VAL A 81 6.96 12.44 2.61
C VAL A 81 7.10 11.53 1.39
N PRO A 82 8.26 10.91 1.16
CA PRO A 82 8.44 9.89 0.12
C PRO A 82 7.86 8.55 0.58
N VAL A 83 6.53 8.46 0.61
CA VAL A 83 5.78 7.36 1.24
C VAL A 83 6.21 5.99 0.74
N TYR A 84 6.38 5.81 -0.57
CA TYR A 84 6.72 4.50 -1.12
C TYR A 84 8.14 4.05 -0.78
N GLU A 85 9.06 4.99 -0.73
CA GLU A 85 10.44 4.73 -0.35
C GLU A 85 10.54 4.35 1.13
N ILE A 86 9.78 5.01 1.99
CA ILE A 86 9.76 4.72 3.44
C ILE A 86 8.94 3.46 3.73
N TYR A 87 7.70 3.39 3.26
CA TYR A 87 6.77 2.34 3.64
C TYR A 87 7.01 1.04 2.85
N LYS A 88 7.15 1.13 1.50
CA LYS A 88 7.30 -0.08 0.67
C LYS A 88 8.74 -0.52 0.50
N ALA A 89 9.70 0.41 0.38
CA ALA A 89 11.10 0.05 0.22
C ALA A 89 11.84 -0.04 1.56
N GLY A 90 11.23 0.39 2.68
CA GLY A 90 11.78 0.28 4.02
C GLY A 90 12.96 1.22 4.28
N LEU A 91 13.04 2.36 3.58
CA LEU A 91 14.07 3.35 3.85
C LEU A 91 13.81 4.06 5.17
N THR A 92 14.88 4.54 5.80
CA THR A 92 14.79 5.45 6.95
C THR A 92 13.94 6.66 6.58
N PRO A 93 13.04 7.14 7.47
CA PRO A 93 12.26 8.34 7.21
C PRO A 93 13.15 9.53 6.85
N TYR A 94 12.78 10.26 5.82
CA TYR A 94 13.44 11.48 5.36
C TYR A 94 12.45 12.37 4.62
N TRP A 95 12.79 13.63 4.45
CA TRP A 95 11.99 14.59 3.69
C TRP A 95 12.54 14.81 2.28
N GLU A 96 11.65 14.82 1.30
CA GLU A 96 11.93 15.39 -0.02
C GLU A 96 11.50 16.85 -0.03
N PRO A 97 12.21 17.78 -0.69
CA PRO A 97 11.73 19.13 -0.91
C PRO A 97 10.43 19.12 -1.72
N GLY A 98 9.38 19.79 -1.21
CA GLY A 98 8.08 19.88 -1.85
C GLY A 98 8.00 20.98 -2.93
N LEU A 99 6.77 21.30 -3.34
CA LEU A 99 6.48 22.41 -4.27
C LEU A 99 6.29 23.76 -3.56
N ASP A 100 6.10 23.72 -2.25
CA ASP A 100 5.90 24.86 -1.35
C ASP A 100 4.76 25.81 -1.73
N LEU A 101 3.76 25.28 -2.45
CA LEU A 101 2.64 26.08 -2.95
C LEU A 101 1.79 26.68 -1.81
N ILE A 102 1.65 25.94 -0.69
CA ILE A 102 0.87 26.46 0.44
C ILE A 102 1.53 27.67 1.06
N ALA A 103 2.83 27.61 1.37
CA ALA A 103 3.53 28.75 1.96
C ALA A 103 3.58 29.93 1.00
N GLU A 104 3.81 29.69 -0.30
CA GLU A 104 3.83 30.75 -1.30
C GLU A 104 2.47 31.46 -1.48
N LEU A 105 1.35 30.73 -1.35
CA LEU A 105 0.01 31.27 -1.54
C LEU A 105 -0.61 31.84 -0.24
N THR A 106 -0.26 31.30 0.92
CA THR A 106 -0.94 31.61 2.20
C THR A 106 0.00 32.16 3.27
N GLY A 107 1.32 32.06 3.09
CA GLY A 107 2.31 32.35 4.12
C GLY A 107 2.44 31.28 5.20
N LEU A 108 1.72 30.14 5.09
CA LEU A 108 1.74 29.06 6.08
C LEU A 108 2.81 28.01 5.75
N PRO A 109 3.84 27.82 6.57
CA PRO A 109 4.89 26.82 6.36
C PRO A 109 4.36 25.40 6.70
N ALA A 110 3.37 24.94 5.96
CA ALA A 110 2.69 23.69 6.20
C ALA A 110 3.27 22.54 5.39
N VAL A 111 3.26 21.35 5.99
CA VAL A 111 3.49 20.06 5.35
C VAL A 111 2.16 19.32 5.30
N VAL A 112 1.72 18.88 4.13
CA VAL A 112 0.44 18.19 3.97
C VAL A 112 0.63 16.68 4.04
N ILE A 113 -0.15 16.02 4.89
CA ILE A 113 -0.22 14.55 4.97
C ILE A 113 -1.68 14.11 4.80
N PRO A 114 -2.07 13.59 3.63
CA PRO A 114 -3.38 12.98 3.40
C PRO A 114 -3.45 11.59 4.04
N HIS A 115 -4.62 10.95 4.00
CA HIS A 115 -4.85 9.63 4.62
C HIS A 115 -4.37 9.60 6.08
N TYR A 116 -4.70 10.67 6.82
CA TYR A 116 -4.11 10.91 8.13
C TYR A 116 -4.61 9.93 9.18
N ASP A 117 -5.87 9.51 9.08
CA ASP A 117 -6.56 8.52 9.91
C ASP A 117 -6.50 7.09 9.34
N ASN A 118 -5.67 6.83 8.32
CA ASN A 118 -5.59 5.51 7.68
C ASN A 118 -5.45 4.38 8.70
N ALA A 119 -6.30 3.34 8.55
CA ALA A 119 -6.39 2.21 9.46
C ALA A 119 -6.32 0.85 8.73
N GLU A 120 -5.77 0.81 7.51
CA GLU A 120 -5.71 -0.41 6.70
C GLU A 120 -4.68 -1.43 7.20
N GLY A 121 -3.82 -1.05 8.12
CA GLY A 121 -2.68 -1.84 8.58
C GLY A 121 -3.01 -3.01 9.51
N GLY A 122 -4.27 -3.25 9.85
CA GLY A 122 -4.66 -4.32 10.78
C GLY A 122 -4.04 -4.13 12.17
N HIS A 123 -2.92 -4.77 12.43
CA HIS A 123 -2.18 -4.65 13.70
C HIS A 123 -1.07 -3.58 13.67
N HIS A 124 -0.86 -2.93 12.51
CA HIS A 124 0.14 -1.89 12.34
C HIS A 124 -0.46 -0.51 12.42
N ASP A 125 0.32 0.43 12.94
CA ASP A 125 0.00 1.83 12.85
C ASP A 125 0.31 2.35 11.44
N THR A 126 -0.73 2.39 10.60
CA THR A 126 -0.69 2.95 9.24
C THR A 126 -1.23 4.37 9.16
N ARG A 127 -1.55 5.00 10.29
CA ARG A 127 -1.92 6.41 10.33
C ARG A 127 -0.85 7.27 9.66
N PHE A 128 -1.26 8.48 9.29
CA PHE A 128 -0.37 9.47 8.70
C PHE A 128 0.25 9.00 7.39
N CYS A 129 -0.62 8.57 6.48
CA CYS A 129 -0.21 8.07 5.16
C CYS A 129 0.80 6.93 5.26
N TYR A 130 0.48 5.88 6.03
CA TYR A 130 1.31 4.68 6.27
C TYR A 130 2.61 4.91 7.05
N LEU A 131 2.86 6.09 7.63
CA LEU A 131 4.06 6.35 8.42
C LEU A 131 4.00 5.70 9.81
N GLY A 132 2.84 5.79 10.48
CA GLY A 132 2.71 5.54 11.90
C GLY A 132 3.33 6.64 12.77
N GLU A 133 2.96 6.66 14.04
CA GLU A 133 3.38 7.71 15.00
C GLU A 133 4.89 7.86 15.11
N ARG A 134 5.60 6.75 15.21
CA ARG A 134 7.05 6.77 15.42
C ARG A 134 7.82 7.43 14.26
N ARG A 135 7.45 7.09 13.00
CA ARG A 135 8.12 7.66 11.83
C ARG A 135 7.75 9.12 11.66
N LEU A 136 6.48 9.48 11.90
CA LEU A 136 6.05 10.87 11.85
C LEU A 136 6.76 11.72 12.89
N ALA A 137 6.87 11.26 14.13
CA ALA A 137 7.60 11.98 15.18
C ALA A 137 9.09 12.19 14.82
N THR A 138 9.74 11.20 14.18
CA THR A 138 11.11 11.33 13.68
C THR A 138 11.19 12.42 12.61
N LEU A 139 10.27 12.42 11.65
CA LEU A 139 10.22 13.42 10.59
C LEU A 139 9.91 14.82 11.13
N GLU A 140 8.99 14.95 12.08
CA GLU A 140 8.67 16.24 12.71
C GLU A 140 9.88 16.86 13.42
N ALA A 141 10.76 16.04 13.99
CA ALA A 141 11.97 16.53 14.65
C ALA A 141 12.97 17.19 13.69
N GLU A 142 12.90 16.86 12.41
CA GLU A 142 13.74 17.41 11.34
C GLU A 142 13.13 18.65 10.67
N LEU A 143 11.82 18.94 10.90
CA LEU A 143 11.17 20.11 10.33
C LEU A 143 11.69 21.42 10.98
N PRO A 144 11.72 22.52 10.21
CA PRO A 144 11.91 23.86 10.77
C PRO A 144 10.95 24.16 11.91
N GLU A 145 11.38 25.01 12.83
CA GLU A 145 10.59 25.29 14.05
C GLU A 145 9.21 25.88 13.73
N GLU A 146 9.11 26.69 12.71
CA GLU A 146 7.87 27.31 12.23
C GLU A 146 6.97 26.36 11.46
N ALA A 147 7.51 25.23 10.93
CA ALA A 147 6.74 24.31 10.12
C ALA A 147 5.81 23.42 10.96
N PHE A 148 4.67 23.07 10.39
CA PHE A 148 3.67 22.21 11.01
C PHE A 148 3.02 21.28 10.00
N VAL A 149 2.38 20.22 10.49
CA VAL A 149 1.70 19.22 9.66
C VAL A 149 0.20 19.55 9.57
N LEU A 150 -0.31 19.63 8.34
CA LEU A 150 -1.73 19.59 8.01
C LEU A 150 -2.11 18.14 7.66
N GLY A 151 -2.68 17.43 8.62
CA GLY A 151 -3.20 16.09 8.43
C GLY A 151 -4.63 16.14 7.92
N VAL A 152 -4.91 15.51 6.79
CA VAL A 152 -6.26 15.44 6.21
C VAL A 152 -6.71 13.99 6.19
N ASP A 153 -7.79 13.71 6.91
CA ASP A 153 -8.35 12.35 7.01
C ASP A 153 -8.91 11.86 5.66
N GLU A 154 -9.12 10.55 5.56
CA GLU A 154 -9.82 9.94 4.42
C GLU A 154 -11.25 10.47 4.30
N HIS A 155 -11.80 10.45 3.10
CA HIS A 155 -13.14 11.00 2.81
C HIS A 155 -13.35 12.46 3.27
N THR A 156 -12.27 13.24 3.30
CA THR A 156 -12.27 14.63 3.77
C THR A 156 -11.55 15.52 2.76
N ALA A 157 -12.09 16.72 2.58
CA ALA A 157 -11.48 17.79 1.80
C ALA A 157 -11.29 19.03 2.69
N VAL A 158 -10.13 19.66 2.54
CA VAL A 158 -9.82 20.97 3.14
C VAL A 158 -9.74 22.01 2.02
N ILE A 159 -10.58 23.02 2.09
CA ILE A 159 -10.64 24.11 1.12
C ILE A 159 -10.01 25.35 1.75
N LEU A 160 -8.96 25.84 1.12
CA LEU A 160 -8.37 27.15 1.43
C LEU A 160 -8.91 28.15 0.43
N ASP A 161 -9.85 28.99 0.85
CA ASP A 161 -10.38 30.09 0.04
C ASP A 161 -9.53 31.35 0.30
N LEU A 162 -8.72 31.72 -0.69
CA LEU A 162 -7.77 32.82 -0.55
C LEU A 162 -8.44 34.17 -0.68
N ASP A 163 -9.56 34.25 -1.42
CA ASP A 163 -10.29 35.53 -1.57
C ASP A 163 -11.10 35.84 -0.30
N ALA A 164 -11.73 34.81 0.29
CA ALA A 164 -12.45 34.94 1.55
C ALA A 164 -11.53 34.88 2.79
N ALA A 165 -10.28 34.42 2.61
CA ALA A 165 -9.32 34.13 3.68
C ALA A 165 -9.87 33.13 4.71
N THR A 166 -10.57 32.09 4.25
CA THR A 166 -11.19 31.04 5.07
C THR A 166 -10.64 29.65 4.78
N VAL A 167 -10.82 28.77 5.75
CA VAL A 167 -10.50 27.32 5.67
C VAL A 167 -11.75 26.54 6.01
N SER A 168 -12.25 25.73 5.08
CA SER A 168 -13.43 24.87 5.30
C SER A 168 -13.05 23.42 5.28
N VAL A 169 -13.52 22.64 6.25
CA VAL A 169 -13.32 21.19 6.35
C VAL A 169 -14.62 20.50 5.93
N LEU A 170 -14.58 19.73 4.84
CA LEU A 170 -15.75 19.04 4.29
C LEU A 170 -15.50 17.53 4.29
N GLY A 171 -16.49 16.75 4.70
CA GLY A 171 -16.44 15.28 4.67
C GLY A 171 -16.73 14.63 6.00
N SER A 172 -16.37 13.36 6.13
CA SER A 172 -16.67 12.54 7.33
C SER A 172 -15.56 12.54 8.37
N GLY A 173 -14.34 12.86 7.99
CA GLY A 173 -13.19 12.98 8.87
C GLY A 173 -12.90 14.44 9.26
N GLY A 174 -11.63 14.76 9.55
CA GLY A 174 -11.20 16.06 10.03
C GLY A 174 -9.92 16.58 9.37
N LEU A 175 -9.61 17.80 9.75
CA LEU A 175 -8.31 18.43 9.57
C LEU A 175 -7.57 18.42 10.91
N THR A 176 -6.40 17.81 10.94
CA THR A 176 -5.49 17.85 12.09
C THR A 176 -4.37 18.86 11.85
N ILE A 177 -4.21 19.80 12.77
CA ILE A 177 -3.05 20.68 12.86
C ILE A 177 -2.12 20.04 13.89
N ARG A 178 -0.93 19.64 13.46
CA ARG A 178 0.02 18.96 14.35
C ARG A 178 1.38 19.65 14.32
N ARG A 179 1.95 19.85 15.51
CA ARG A 179 3.29 20.41 15.69
C ARG A 179 4.00 19.73 16.86
N ARG A 180 5.12 19.06 16.57
CA ARG A 180 5.97 18.38 17.57
C ARG A 180 5.21 17.42 18.49
N GLY A 181 4.27 16.67 17.91
CA GLY A 181 3.44 15.71 18.63
C GLY A 181 2.14 16.28 19.21
N ASP A 182 2.04 17.60 19.43
CA ASP A 182 0.80 18.24 19.84
C ASP A 182 -0.14 18.39 18.65
N SER A 183 -1.41 18.05 18.84
CA SER A 183 -2.40 18.01 17.76
C SER A 183 -3.71 18.66 18.16
N THR A 184 -4.30 19.43 17.22
CA THR A 184 -5.66 19.94 17.32
C THR A 184 -6.45 19.44 16.13
N VAL A 185 -7.63 18.84 16.35
CA VAL A 185 -8.49 18.28 15.31
C VAL A 185 -9.70 19.16 15.09
N HIS A 186 -9.97 19.46 13.83
CA HIS A 186 -11.13 20.19 13.35
C HIS A 186 -12.00 19.26 12.51
N PRO A 187 -13.17 18.84 12.99
CA PRO A 187 -14.03 17.88 12.30
C PRO A 187 -14.66 18.47 11.03
N GLY A 188 -15.19 17.59 10.17
CA GLY A 188 -15.98 17.98 9.01
C GLY A 188 -17.12 18.94 9.40
N GLY A 189 -17.34 19.97 8.59
CA GLY A 189 -18.26 21.08 8.88
C GLY A 189 -17.63 22.26 9.61
N THR A 190 -16.36 22.18 10.00
CA THR A 190 -15.64 23.32 10.60
C THR A 190 -15.30 24.35 9.53
N GLU A 191 -15.46 25.63 9.89
CA GLU A 191 -14.97 26.77 9.11
C GLU A 191 -14.11 27.65 10.03
N LEU A 192 -12.94 28.07 9.57
CA LEU A 192 -11.95 28.85 10.29
C LEU A 192 -11.47 30.01 9.42
N ASP A 193 -11.05 31.09 10.02
CA ASP A 193 -10.26 32.09 9.31
C ASP A 193 -8.84 31.54 9.04
N LEU A 194 -8.26 31.91 7.91
CA LEU A 194 -6.89 31.56 7.57
C LEU A 194 -5.88 32.06 8.61
N ALA A 195 -6.17 33.23 9.20
CA ALA A 195 -5.40 33.80 10.31
C ALA A 195 -5.51 32.97 11.60
N ASP A 196 -6.63 32.28 11.83
CA ASP A 196 -6.82 31.38 12.97
C ASP A 196 -6.01 30.11 12.78
N LEU A 197 -5.99 29.56 11.57
CA LEU A 197 -5.12 28.44 11.23
C LEU A 197 -3.65 28.79 11.50
N ALA A 198 -3.20 29.97 11.11
CA ALA A 198 -1.85 30.47 11.39
C ALA A 198 -1.55 30.56 12.89
N ARG A 199 -2.49 31.05 13.69
CA ARG A 199 -2.34 31.12 15.16
C ARG A 199 -2.32 29.77 15.83
N LEU A 200 -3.14 28.83 15.39
CA LEU A 200 -3.16 27.45 15.89
C LEU A 200 -1.86 26.71 15.57
N ALA A 201 -1.28 26.98 14.41
CA ALA A 201 -0.02 26.41 13.98
C ALA A 201 1.20 26.98 14.74
N ALA A 202 1.12 28.20 15.28
CA ALA A 202 2.20 28.90 15.97
C ALA A 202 1.76 29.50 17.31
N PRO A 203 1.30 28.70 18.29
CA PRO A 203 0.72 29.23 19.54
C PRO A 203 1.71 30.07 20.38
N ASP A 204 3.01 29.88 20.26
CA ASP A 204 4.01 30.56 21.08
C ASP A 204 4.32 32.01 20.64
N LEU A 205 3.86 32.44 19.48
CA LEU A 205 4.09 33.81 18.99
C LEU A 205 3.02 34.81 19.43
N ALA A 206 1.97 34.38 20.13
CA ALA A 206 0.79 35.20 20.42
C ALA A 206 0.52 35.45 21.92
N GLN A 207 1.48 35.33 22.84
CA GLN A 207 1.25 35.75 24.24
C GLN A 207 2.24 36.82 24.72
N PRO A 208 1.79 38.08 24.93
CA PRO A 208 2.38 38.94 25.94
C PRO A 208 1.84 38.52 27.31
N ASN A 209 2.73 38.02 28.17
CA ASN A 209 2.59 37.84 29.62
C ASN A 209 1.23 38.19 30.25
N SER A 210 0.49 37.18 30.71
CA SER A 210 -0.40 37.27 31.84
C SER A 210 -0.15 36.17 32.83
N VAL A 211 0.53 36.50 33.91
CA VAL A 211 0.67 35.70 35.12
C VAL A 211 -0.72 35.61 35.78
N GLY A 212 -1.21 34.41 36.02
CA GLY A 212 -2.50 34.21 36.68
C GLY A 212 -2.78 32.75 37.08
N SER A 213 -2.25 32.40 38.22
CA SER A 213 -2.84 31.53 39.28
C SER A 213 -3.37 30.13 38.94
N LEU A 214 -2.66 29.18 39.53
CA LEU A 214 -3.04 27.79 39.80
C LEU A 214 -4.38 27.67 40.55
N THR A 215 -5.33 26.90 40.06
CA THR A 215 -6.25 26.10 40.87
C THR A 215 -6.63 24.83 40.09
N ASN A 216 -6.20 23.70 40.61
CA ASN A 216 -6.73 22.37 40.28
C ASN A 216 -8.15 22.21 40.83
N PRO A 217 -9.03 21.51 40.17
CA PRO A 217 -10.02 20.69 40.83
C PRO A 217 -9.89 19.17 40.49
N PRO A 218 -10.51 18.32 41.28
CA PRO A 218 -10.03 16.97 41.53
C PRO A 218 -10.63 15.91 40.60
N SER A 219 -9.89 14.81 40.49
CA SER A 219 -10.26 13.54 39.87
C SER A 219 -11.64 13.03 40.30
N ALA A 220 -12.49 12.72 39.32
CA ALA A 220 -13.66 11.88 39.53
C ALA A 220 -13.41 10.54 38.81
N VAL A 221 -13.24 9.52 39.67
CA VAL A 221 -13.27 8.09 39.31
C VAL A 221 -14.74 7.75 39.00
N VAL A 222 -15.01 7.25 37.81
CA VAL A 222 -16.26 6.51 37.54
C VAL A 222 -15.88 5.08 37.17
N GLN A 223 -16.12 4.19 38.14
CA GLN A 223 -16.23 2.75 37.91
C GLN A 223 -17.64 2.42 37.46
N SER A 224 -17.75 1.66 36.37
CA SER A 224 -18.89 0.75 36.12
C SER A 224 -18.37 -0.28 35.11
N GLY A 225 -18.19 -1.43 35.39
CA GLY A 225 -18.79 -2.64 35.78
C GLY A 225 -19.73 -3.20 34.72
N GLY A 226 -19.28 -4.22 33.92
CA GLY A 226 -20.13 -4.92 32.96
C GLY A 226 -19.39 -6.09 32.33
N SER A 227 -19.32 -7.21 33.06
CA SER A 227 -18.83 -8.50 32.61
C SER A 227 -19.78 -9.11 31.58
N VAL A 228 -19.24 -9.51 30.40
CA VAL A 228 -19.81 -10.64 29.65
C VAL A 228 -18.68 -11.58 29.27
N ALA A 229 -18.67 -12.71 29.96
CA ALA A 229 -17.81 -13.83 29.68
C ALA A 229 -18.23 -14.49 28.35
N ASN A 230 -17.28 -14.70 27.45
CA ASN A 230 -17.41 -15.79 26.50
C ASN A 230 -16.12 -16.61 26.47
N ARG A 231 -16.23 -17.80 27.10
CA ARG A 231 -15.20 -18.83 27.10
C ARG A 231 -15.08 -19.44 25.72
N ARG A 232 -13.92 -19.39 25.12
CA ARG A 232 -13.43 -20.50 24.30
C ARG A 232 -11.98 -20.75 24.67
N SER A 233 -11.80 -21.92 25.28
CA SER A 233 -10.54 -22.55 25.59
C SER A 233 -9.82 -22.94 24.30
N GLY A 234 -8.65 -22.38 24.10
CA GLY A 234 -7.62 -22.88 23.19
C GLY A 234 -6.29 -22.69 23.91
N ALA A 235 -5.58 -23.77 24.16
CA ALA A 235 -4.31 -23.78 24.87
C ALA A 235 -3.32 -22.83 24.17
N ALA A 236 -2.99 -21.72 24.87
CA ALA A 236 -1.85 -20.89 24.52
C ALA A 236 -0.58 -21.67 24.89
N THR A 237 0.13 -22.17 23.91
CA THR A 237 1.55 -22.50 24.07
C THR A 237 2.29 -21.17 24.15
N ASP A 238 2.92 -20.95 25.29
CA ASP A 238 3.83 -19.84 25.56
C ASP A 238 5.06 -19.98 24.64
N SER A 239 4.98 -19.40 23.43
CA SER A 239 6.12 -19.21 22.54
C SER A 239 6.54 -17.75 22.66
N GLY A 240 7.75 -17.56 23.23
CA GLY A 240 8.40 -16.24 23.32
C GLY A 240 8.49 -15.52 21.95
N PRO A 241 8.98 -14.27 21.90
CA PRO A 241 8.93 -13.47 20.69
C PRO A 241 9.60 -14.20 19.53
N VAL A 242 8.80 -14.57 18.53
CA VAL A 242 9.27 -15.22 17.31
C VAL A 242 10.13 -14.18 16.57
N SER A 243 11.39 -14.48 16.25
CA SER A 243 12.23 -13.59 15.46
C SER A 243 11.71 -13.51 14.01
N LEU A 244 11.98 -12.41 13.30
CA LEU A 244 11.64 -12.30 11.88
C LEU A 244 12.22 -13.47 11.07
N ARG A 245 13.44 -13.90 11.38
CA ARG A 245 14.08 -15.07 10.76
C ARG A 245 13.25 -16.33 10.97
N ALA A 246 12.80 -16.60 12.18
CA ALA A 246 12.00 -17.78 12.50
C ALA A 246 10.64 -17.74 11.76
N ALA A 247 9.98 -16.58 11.73
CA ALA A 247 8.74 -16.38 10.98
C ALA A 247 8.95 -16.58 9.47
N ALA A 248 10.04 -16.06 8.91
CA ALA A 248 10.38 -16.20 7.51
C ALA A 248 10.67 -17.65 7.13
N ASP A 249 11.42 -18.38 7.95
CA ASP A 249 11.73 -19.78 7.72
C ASP A 249 10.47 -20.67 7.84
N GLU A 250 9.56 -20.35 8.75
CA GLU A 250 8.26 -21.02 8.87
C GLU A 250 7.38 -20.80 7.64
N CYS A 251 7.25 -19.56 7.16
CA CYS A 251 6.53 -19.24 5.93
C CYS A 251 7.14 -19.98 4.73
N ARG A 252 8.47 -20.02 4.63
CA ARG A 252 9.18 -20.76 3.58
C ARG A 252 8.88 -22.26 3.62
N ASN A 253 8.85 -22.85 4.80
CA ASN A 253 8.53 -24.28 4.98
C ASN A 253 7.08 -24.59 4.56
N ARG A 254 6.11 -23.76 4.97
CA ARG A 254 4.70 -23.89 4.55
C ARG A 254 4.57 -23.76 3.03
N PHE A 255 5.23 -22.78 2.44
CA PHE A 255 5.28 -22.59 0.99
C PHE A 255 5.81 -23.83 0.26
N SER A 256 6.95 -24.36 0.69
CA SER A 256 7.57 -25.54 0.07
C SER A 256 6.67 -26.77 0.18
N THR A 257 6.01 -26.98 1.32
CA THR A 257 5.06 -28.07 1.53
C THR A 257 3.85 -27.94 0.61
N ALA A 258 3.31 -26.73 0.49
CA ALA A 258 2.20 -26.43 -0.40
C ALA A 258 2.55 -26.66 -1.88
N LEU A 259 3.75 -26.28 -2.32
CA LEU A 259 4.21 -26.56 -3.68
C LEU A 259 4.33 -28.05 -3.98
N VAL A 260 4.87 -28.84 -3.03
CA VAL A 260 4.95 -30.29 -3.17
C VAL A 260 3.56 -30.92 -3.28
N GLY A 261 2.61 -30.40 -2.48
CA GLY A 261 1.21 -30.81 -2.51
C GLY A 261 0.40 -30.23 -3.68
N ARG A 262 1.00 -29.38 -4.51
CA ARG A 262 0.34 -28.60 -5.59
C ARG A 262 -0.84 -27.76 -5.12
N ASP A 263 -0.82 -27.36 -3.85
CA ASP A 263 -1.79 -26.45 -3.23
C ASP A 263 -1.32 -25.01 -3.42
N LEU A 264 -1.75 -24.41 -4.54
CA LEU A 264 -1.37 -23.05 -4.90
C LEU A 264 -1.93 -22.00 -3.94
N ASP A 265 -3.13 -22.19 -3.44
CA ASP A 265 -3.77 -21.23 -2.53
C ASP A 265 -2.98 -21.15 -1.22
N SER A 266 -2.57 -22.29 -0.66
CA SER A 266 -1.70 -22.33 0.51
C SER A 266 -0.30 -21.79 0.23
N ALA A 267 0.26 -22.00 -0.97
CA ALA A 267 1.56 -21.45 -1.35
C ALA A 267 1.50 -19.91 -1.44
N VAL A 268 0.49 -19.37 -2.10
CA VAL A 268 0.28 -17.93 -2.20
C VAL A 268 0.06 -17.32 -0.82
N THR A 269 -0.78 -17.94 0.03
CA THR A 269 -1.01 -17.51 1.39
C THR A 269 0.29 -17.45 2.20
N ALA A 270 1.15 -18.45 2.11
CA ALA A 270 2.44 -18.47 2.81
C ALA A 270 3.39 -17.35 2.32
N ALA A 271 3.33 -16.98 1.03
CA ALA A 271 4.10 -15.85 0.50
C ALA A 271 3.58 -14.50 1.00
N LEU A 272 2.26 -14.33 1.08
CA LEU A 272 1.63 -13.13 1.63
C LEU A 272 1.87 -13.01 3.14
N ASP A 273 1.83 -14.10 3.89
CA ASP A 273 2.17 -14.11 5.31
C ASP A 273 3.63 -13.70 5.56
N LEU A 274 4.55 -14.10 4.67
CA LEU A 274 5.95 -13.65 4.74
C LEU A 274 6.08 -12.15 4.41
N GLU A 275 5.35 -11.66 3.41
CA GLU A 275 5.31 -10.22 3.11
C GLU A 275 4.79 -9.44 4.32
N GLN A 276 3.70 -9.90 4.92
CA GLN A 276 3.15 -9.31 6.13
C GLN A 276 4.17 -9.35 7.28
N ALA A 277 4.85 -10.47 7.53
CA ALA A 277 5.88 -10.57 8.55
C ALA A 277 7.02 -9.58 8.31
N VAL A 278 7.51 -9.44 7.06
CA VAL A 278 8.52 -8.42 6.71
C VAL A 278 8.03 -7.01 7.00
N SER A 279 6.76 -6.73 6.71
CA SER A 279 6.14 -5.44 7.00
C SER A 279 6.04 -5.21 8.51
N ASP A 280 5.62 -6.22 9.27
CA ASP A 280 5.45 -6.19 10.71
C ASP A 280 6.77 -5.88 11.44
N TRP A 281 7.85 -6.48 10.99
CA TRP A 281 9.18 -6.32 11.57
C TRP A 281 9.98 -5.16 10.97
N ALA A 282 9.47 -4.47 9.96
CA ALA A 282 10.14 -3.30 9.37
C ALA A 282 10.34 -2.14 10.36
N SER A 283 9.67 -2.19 11.50
CA SER A 283 9.80 -1.22 12.60
C SER A 283 10.83 -1.63 13.68
N ASP A 284 11.38 -2.83 13.62
CA ASP A 284 12.38 -3.29 14.59
C ASP A 284 13.78 -2.81 14.16
N THR A 285 14.37 -1.91 14.98
CA THR A 285 15.64 -1.22 14.69
C THR A 285 16.88 -2.00 15.09
N LEU A 286 16.74 -3.28 15.42
CA LEU A 286 17.91 -4.12 15.66
C LEU A 286 18.57 -4.41 14.31
N SER A 287 19.84 -4.05 14.20
CA SER A 287 20.69 -4.28 13.02
C SER A 287 20.99 -5.78 12.85
N SER A 288 20.00 -6.55 12.42
CA SER A 288 20.15 -7.94 12.02
C SER A 288 19.99 -8.05 10.51
N ASP A 289 20.62 -9.05 9.90
CA ASP A 289 20.44 -9.40 8.47
C ASP A 289 19.09 -10.11 8.22
N ASP A 290 18.22 -10.22 9.23
CA ASP A 290 16.95 -10.94 9.16
C ASP A 290 15.99 -10.33 8.13
N GLY A 291 15.98 -9.00 8.00
CA GLY A 291 15.19 -8.31 6.99
C GLY A 291 15.62 -8.65 5.55
N ASP A 292 16.92 -8.72 5.30
CA ASP A 292 17.46 -9.10 3.99
C ASP A 292 17.25 -10.58 3.71
N HIS A 293 17.38 -11.45 4.72
CA HIS A 293 17.07 -12.87 4.63
C HIS A 293 15.58 -13.08 4.25
N ALA A 294 14.65 -12.48 4.98
CA ALA A 294 13.22 -12.60 4.72
C ALA A 294 12.82 -12.09 3.33
N ARG A 295 13.37 -10.95 2.89
CA ARG A 295 13.17 -10.43 1.52
C ARG A 295 13.76 -11.36 0.45
N GLY A 296 14.91 -11.98 0.73
CA GLY A 296 15.53 -12.98 -0.14
C GLY A 296 14.63 -14.19 -0.33
N LEU A 297 14.06 -14.71 0.75
CA LEU A 297 13.10 -15.82 0.71
C LEU A 297 11.84 -15.46 -0.07
N LEU A 298 11.25 -14.29 0.19
CA LEU A 298 10.06 -13.82 -0.53
C LEU A 298 10.29 -13.73 -2.04
N ARG A 299 11.43 -13.17 -2.47
CA ARG A 299 11.81 -13.12 -3.89
C ARG A 299 11.92 -14.52 -4.50
N SER A 300 12.53 -15.46 -3.78
CA SER A 300 12.64 -16.86 -4.21
C SER A 300 11.27 -17.50 -4.40
N MET A 301 10.35 -17.30 -3.43
CA MET A 301 8.98 -17.81 -3.50
C MET A 301 8.20 -17.26 -4.71
N ILE A 302 8.35 -15.96 -5.00
CA ILE A 302 7.73 -15.31 -6.17
C ILE A 302 8.29 -15.91 -7.48
N VAL A 303 9.59 -16.15 -7.57
CA VAL A 303 10.21 -16.77 -8.75
C VAL A 303 9.69 -18.19 -8.94
N GLU A 304 9.60 -18.97 -7.88
CA GLU A 304 9.07 -20.34 -7.92
C GLU A 304 7.60 -20.39 -8.35
N LEU A 305 6.76 -19.46 -7.86
CA LEU A 305 5.38 -19.32 -8.34
C LEU A 305 5.34 -18.95 -9.84
N GLY A 306 6.23 -18.08 -10.30
CA GLY A 306 6.36 -17.73 -11.72
C GLY A 306 6.77 -18.92 -12.60
N GLU A 307 7.69 -19.76 -12.13
CA GLU A 307 8.07 -21.02 -12.82
C GLU A 307 6.90 -21.98 -12.87
N LEU A 308 6.17 -22.14 -11.76
CA LEU A 308 4.99 -22.99 -11.69
C LEU A 308 3.86 -22.50 -12.60
N ALA A 309 3.64 -21.18 -12.68
CA ALA A 309 2.67 -20.60 -13.61
C ALA A 309 3.02 -20.89 -15.07
N ARG A 310 4.31 -20.93 -15.41
CA ARG A 310 4.81 -21.23 -16.75
C ARG A 310 4.68 -22.71 -17.12
N THR A 311 4.87 -23.61 -16.16
CA THR A 311 4.84 -25.08 -16.36
C THR A 311 3.46 -25.68 -16.12
N GLY A 312 2.54 -24.94 -15.49
CA GLY A 312 1.20 -25.39 -15.09
C GLY A 312 1.18 -26.03 -13.69
N ALA A 313 0.18 -25.69 -12.91
CA ALA A 313 0.03 -26.16 -11.54
C ALA A 313 -0.69 -27.51 -11.43
N ALA A 314 -1.48 -27.88 -12.44
CA ALA A 314 -2.21 -29.13 -12.46
C ALA A 314 -1.26 -30.32 -12.60
N ASP A 315 -1.55 -31.42 -11.89
CA ASP A 315 -0.81 -32.67 -12.11
C ASP A 315 -1.03 -33.16 -13.56
N PRO A 316 0.01 -33.30 -14.38
CA PRO A 316 -0.15 -33.79 -15.73
C PRO A 316 -0.94 -35.11 -15.79
N ALA A 317 -0.79 -35.99 -14.79
CA ALA A 317 -1.56 -37.21 -14.69
C ALA A 317 -3.06 -36.96 -14.52
N ASP A 318 -3.48 -35.96 -13.74
CA ASP A 318 -4.89 -35.60 -13.55
C ASP A 318 -5.48 -34.98 -14.81
N VAL A 319 -4.71 -34.16 -15.52
CA VAL A 319 -5.13 -33.51 -16.77
C VAL A 319 -5.43 -34.55 -17.86
N ILE A 320 -4.58 -35.59 -17.99
CA ILE A 320 -4.73 -36.61 -19.04
C ILE A 320 -5.59 -37.77 -18.59
N ARG A 321 -5.86 -37.96 -17.28
CA ARG A 321 -6.62 -39.07 -16.72
C ARG A 321 -7.91 -39.40 -17.49
N PRO A 322 -8.82 -38.46 -17.78
CA PRO A 322 -10.06 -38.80 -18.50
C PRO A 322 -9.83 -39.43 -19.87
N TYR A 323 -8.76 -39.00 -20.56
CA TYR A 323 -8.41 -39.53 -21.90
C TYR A 323 -7.78 -40.90 -21.81
N VAL A 324 -6.87 -41.11 -20.85
CA VAL A 324 -6.23 -42.42 -20.62
C VAL A 324 -7.25 -43.45 -20.18
N ASP A 325 -8.16 -43.11 -19.27
CA ASP A 325 -9.23 -44.00 -18.80
C ASP A 325 -10.18 -44.40 -19.93
N LEU A 326 -10.46 -43.47 -20.86
CA LEU A 326 -11.24 -43.79 -22.07
C LEU A 326 -10.50 -44.80 -22.96
N LEU A 327 -9.20 -44.61 -23.19
CA LEU A 327 -8.38 -45.53 -24.01
C LEU A 327 -8.26 -46.92 -23.33
N ILE A 328 -8.13 -46.98 -22.02
CA ILE A 328 -8.15 -48.23 -21.25
C ILE A 328 -9.49 -48.91 -21.40
N THR A 329 -10.60 -48.20 -21.38
CA THR A 329 -11.93 -48.76 -21.60
C THR A 329 -12.06 -49.33 -23.02
N LEU A 330 -11.58 -48.64 -24.06
CA LEU A 330 -11.58 -49.09 -25.43
C LEU A 330 -10.70 -50.38 -25.60
N ARG A 331 -9.53 -50.37 -24.94
CA ARG A 331 -8.65 -51.54 -24.93
C ARG A 331 -9.33 -52.76 -24.30
N SER A 332 -10.01 -52.59 -23.18
CA SER A 332 -10.75 -53.65 -22.52
C SER A 332 -11.86 -54.24 -23.43
N ARG A 333 -12.63 -53.38 -24.09
CA ARG A 333 -13.65 -53.80 -25.06
C ARG A 333 -13.04 -54.57 -26.25
N ALA A 334 -11.87 -54.14 -26.76
CA ALA A 334 -11.17 -54.85 -27.81
C ALA A 334 -10.78 -56.26 -27.37
N ARG A 335 -10.30 -56.43 -26.14
CA ARG A 335 -9.97 -57.76 -25.56
C ARG A 335 -11.20 -58.64 -25.39
N ASP A 336 -12.30 -58.10 -24.88
CA ASP A 336 -13.56 -58.82 -24.70
C ASP A 336 -14.10 -59.32 -26.06
N GLY A 337 -13.94 -58.50 -27.12
CA GLY A 337 -14.26 -58.84 -28.49
C GLY A 337 -13.21 -59.71 -29.18
N LYS A 338 -12.18 -60.20 -28.48
CA LYS A 338 -11.04 -60.99 -28.99
C LYS A 338 -10.24 -60.30 -30.11
N ASN A 339 -10.32 -58.97 -30.19
CA ASN A 339 -9.48 -58.19 -31.10
C ASN A 339 -8.18 -57.78 -30.38
N PHE A 340 -7.26 -58.74 -30.27
CA PHE A 340 -6.02 -58.54 -29.55
C PHE A 340 -5.09 -57.55 -30.26
N ALA A 341 -5.11 -57.51 -31.61
CA ALA A 341 -4.31 -56.54 -32.37
C ALA A 341 -4.66 -55.10 -32.00
N ALA A 342 -5.93 -54.74 -31.95
CA ALA A 342 -6.36 -53.39 -31.54
C ALA A 342 -6.04 -53.09 -30.07
N SER A 343 -6.10 -54.11 -29.20
CA SER A 343 -5.72 -53.96 -27.78
C SER A 343 -4.23 -53.67 -27.60
N ASP A 344 -3.38 -54.32 -28.38
CA ASP A 344 -1.91 -54.14 -28.34
C ASP A 344 -1.54 -52.79 -28.98
N GLU A 345 -2.17 -52.39 -30.08
CA GLU A 345 -1.99 -51.05 -30.67
C GLU A 345 -2.27 -49.91 -29.68
N ILE A 346 -3.38 -49.98 -28.94
CA ILE A 346 -3.70 -48.96 -27.90
C ILE A 346 -2.61 -48.95 -26.82
N ARG A 347 -2.10 -50.06 -26.40
CA ARG A 347 -1.02 -50.16 -25.43
C ARG A 347 0.26 -49.50 -25.94
N ASP A 348 0.64 -49.81 -27.17
CA ASP A 348 1.86 -49.29 -27.78
C ASP A 348 1.79 -47.77 -28.00
N VAL A 349 0.62 -47.24 -28.41
CA VAL A 349 0.39 -45.82 -28.55
C VAL A 349 0.49 -45.12 -27.19
N LEU A 350 -0.10 -45.66 -26.13
CA LEU A 350 0.01 -45.12 -24.77
C LEU A 350 1.47 -45.14 -24.29
N ALA A 351 2.20 -46.22 -24.53
CA ALA A 351 3.61 -46.32 -24.16
C ALA A 351 4.47 -45.30 -24.95
N ALA A 352 4.22 -45.10 -26.23
CA ALA A 352 4.88 -44.07 -27.06
C ALA A 352 4.56 -42.64 -26.59
N ALA A 353 3.39 -42.44 -25.99
CA ALA A 353 2.98 -41.16 -25.39
C ALA A 353 3.51 -40.99 -23.95
N GLY A 354 4.34 -41.89 -23.42
CA GLY A 354 4.90 -41.79 -22.08
C GLY A 354 3.96 -42.29 -20.97
N VAL A 355 2.91 -43.04 -21.30
CA VAL A 355 1.99 -43.66 -20.33
C VAL A 355 2.31 -45.12 -20.15
N ASP A 356 2.89 -45.49 -19.00
CA ASP A 356 3.19 -46.89 -18.65
C ASP A 356 1.94 -47.57 -18.10
N LEU A 357 1.37 -48.51 -18.87
CA LEU A 357 0.15 -49.23 -18.53
C LEU A 357 0.50 -50.65 -17.99
N ARG A 358 -0.02 -50.97 -16.80
CA ARG A 358 0.19 -52.25 -16.12
C ARG A 358 -1.14 -52.94 -15.87
N ASP A 359 -1.25 -54.19 -16.35
CA ASP A 359 -2.38 -55.05 -16.02
C ASP A 359 -2.19 -55.62 -14.61
N THR A 360 -3.15 -55.42 -13.72
CA THR A 360 -3.13 -55.98 -12.36
C THR A 360 -4.37 -56.85 -12.12
N PRO A 361 -4.37 -57.72 -11.11
CA PRO A 361 -5.55 -58.53 -10.77
C PRO A 361 -6.79 -57.71 -10.46
N ASN A 362 -6.61 -56.43 -10.04
CA ASN A 362 -7.69 -55.49 -9.68
C ASN A 362 -8.07 -54.55 -10.85
N GLY A 363 -7.54 -54.82 -12.04
CA GLY A 363 -7.74 -54.00 -13.24
C GLY A 363 -6.44 -53.29 -13.71
N PRO A 364 -6.50 -52.63 -14.86
CA PRO A 364 -5.35 -51.90 -15.38
C PRO A 364 -5.05 -50.67 -14.56
N THR A 365 -3.78 -50.42 -14.30
CA THR A 365 -3.25 -49.18 -13.67
C THR A 365 -2.26 -48.52 -14.60
N TRP A 366 -2.05 -47.24 -14.45
CA TRP A 366 -1.11 -46.52 -15.29
C TRP A 366 -0.34 -45.44 -14.51
N SER A 367 0.80 -45.05 -15.02
CA SER A 367 1.62 -43.96 -14.53
C SER A 367 2.30 -43.23 -15.69
N LEU A 368 2.63 -41.98 -15.50
CA LEU A 368 3.48 -41.24 -16.44
C LEU A 368 4.94 -41.67 -16.29
N ALA A 369 5.62 -41.89 -17.41
CA ALA A 369 7.06 -42.05 -17.42
C ALA A 369 7.71 -40.76 -16.92
N ARG A 370 8.69 -40.86 -16.01
CA ARG A 370 9.47 -39.68 -15.61
C ARG A 370 10.32 -39.22 -16.79
N PRO A 371 10.31 -37.93 -17.14
CA PRO A 371 11.32 -37.43 -18.07
C PRO A 371 12.69 -37.64 -17.44
N GLU A 372 13.65 -38.16 -18.22
CA GLU A 372 15.07 -38.31 -17.85
C GLU A 372 15.72 -36.93 -17.71
#